data_22e4b3c797a57d81e455766c1dc7a374
#
_entry.id   22e4b3c797a57d81e455766c1dc7a374
#
_cell.length_a   1.000
_cell.length_b   1.000
_cell.length_c   1.000
_cell.angle_alpha   90.00
_cell.angle_beta   90.00
_cell.angle_gamma   90.00
#
_symmetry.space_group_name_H-M   'P 1'
#
loop_
_entity.id
_entity.type
_entity.pdbx_description
1 polymer ?
#
loop_
_entity_poly.entity_id
_entity_poly.type
_entity_poly.pdbx_seq_one_letter_code
_entity_poly.pdbx_strand_id
1 'polypeptide(L)'
;MINASQRANFSNILSDAAEKIGITLNEEQNGLLLDYLELLIKWNKAYNLTAIRDPEEMLIKHLVDSLSIAPYIKGQDIADIGTGPGLPGIPMAILFPEKRFLLVDSNGKKTRFLTQSKITLSLANIEIVHGRVESVAQDKQFDQIMSRAFTALDNMVKLC
;
A
#
# COMPACT_ATOMS: atom_id res chain seq x y z
N MET A 1 14.21 1.06 13.38
CA MET A 1 12.95 1.70 13.85
C MET A 1 13.19 3.18 13.92
N ILE A 2 12.18 3.96 13.64
CA ILE A 2 12.24 5.44 13.79
C ILE A 2 12.08 5.78 15.27
N ASN A 3 12.74 6.86 15.71
CA ASN A 3 12.57 7.36 17.09
C ASN A 3 11.33 8.29 17.19
N ALA A 4 10.98 8.69 18.40
CA ALA A 4 9.79 9.51 18.65
C ALA A 4 9.83 10.86 17.89
N SER A 5 11.00 11.52 17.81
CA SER A 5 11.15 12.78 17.08
C SER A 5 11.00 12.60 15.56
N GLN A 6 11.57 11.53 15.01
CA GLN A 6 11.37 11.18 13.61
C GLN A 6 9.92 10.84 13.31
N ARG A 7 9.26 10.10 14.21
CA ARG A 7 7.84 9.75 14.03
C ARG A 7 6.96 11.01 14.00
N ALA A 8 7.20 11.97 14.89
CA ALA A 8 6.47 13.24 14.89
C ALA A 8 6.70 14.05 13.61
N ASN A 9 7.95 14.12 13.14
CA ASN A 9 8.27 14.78 11.88
C ASN A 9 7.61 14.10 10.68
N PHE A 10 7.65 12.79 10.62
CA PHE A 10 7.02 11.99 9.55
C PHE A 10 5.50 12.13 9.54
N SER A 11 4.89 12.23 10.73
CA SER A 11 3.45 12.52 10.87
C SER A 11 3.08 13.85 10.22
N ASN A 12 3.87 14.90 10.46
CA ASN A 12 3.66 16.22 9.86
C ASN A 12 3.82 16.16 8.32
N ILE A 13 4.86 15.49 7.83
CA ILE A 13 5.09 15.33 6.38
C ILE A 13 3.90 14.63 5.71
N LEU A 14 3.36 13.57 6.32
CA LEU A 14 2.20 12.86 5.78
C LEU A 14 0.95 13.75 5.76
N SER A 15 0.68 14.48 6.83
CA SER A 15 -0.45 15.41 6.91
C SER A 15 -0.35 16.51 5.87
N ASP A 16 0.81 17.16 5.77
CA ASP A 16 1.06 18.22 4.80
C ASP A 16 0.93 17.72 3.33
N ALA A 17 1.43 16.51 3.06
CA ALA A 17 1.33 15.89 1.75
C ALA A 17 -0.14 15.57 1.39
N ALA A 18 -0.92 15.07 2.33
CA ALA A 18 -2.33 14.78 2.15
C ALA A 18 -3.15 16.06 1.90
N GLU A 19 -2.91 17.10 2.69
CA GLU A 19 -3.59 18.40 2.51
C GLU A 19 -3.35 19.02 1.13
N LYS A 20 -2.14 18.91 0.60
CA LYS A 20 -1.80 19.40 -0.75
C LYS A 20 -2.60 18.75 -1.87
N ILE A 21 -3.13 17.56 -1.66
CA ILE A 21 -3.98 16.83 -2.61
C ILE A 21 -5.47 16.85 -2.20
N GLY A 22 -5.83 17.68 -1.22
CA GLY A 22 -7.21 17.85 -0.77
C GLY A 22 -7.73 16.73 0.13
N ILE A 23 -6.85 16.01 0.83
CA ILE A 23 -7.20 14.94 1.77
C ILE A 23 -6.77 15.35 3.17
N THR A 24 -7.65 15.13 4.15
CA THR A 24 -7.30 15.29 5.57
C THR A 24 -7.13 13.91 6.19
N LEU A 25 -5.93 13.63 6.71
CA LEU A 25 -5.67 12.44 7.50
C LEU A 25 -6.15 12.67 8.94
N ASN A 26 -6.96 11.77 9.47
CA ASN A 26 -7.20 11.75 10.90
C ASN A 26 -6.02 11.11 11.66
N GLU A 27 -6.03 11.21 13.00
CA GLU A 27 -4.95 10.70 13.85
C GLU A 27 -4.75 9.18 13.69
N GLU A 28 -5.84 8.42 13.56
CA GLU A 28 -5.81 6.98 13.38
C GLU A 28 -5.15 6.60 12.04
N GLN A 29 -5.57 7.23 10.95
CA GLN A 29 -5.00 6.99 9.61
C GLN A 29 -3.52 7.35 9.56
N ASN A 30 -3.15 8.50 10.12
CA ASN A 30 -1.75 8.92 10.18
C ASN A 30 -0.93 7.93 11.02
N GLY A 31 -1.43 7.51 12.17
CA GLY A 31 -0.81 6.50 13.02
C GLY A 31 -0.60 5.16 12.30
N LEU A 32 -1.63 4.65 11.62
CA LEU A 32 -1.56 3.39 10.86
C LEU A 32 -0.56 3.45 9.70
N LEU A 33 -0.47 4.58 9.00
CA LEU A 33 0.52 4.78 7.94
C LEU A 33 1.96 4.71 8.50
N LEU A 34 2.20 5.30 9.66
CA LEU A 34 3.51 5.24 10.32
C LEU A 34 3.81 3.86 10.87
N ASP A 35 2.83 3.15 11.43
CA ASP A 35 2.97 1.77 11.89
C ASP A 35 3.29 0.83 10.73
N TYR A 36 2.64 1.03 9.58
CA TYR A 36 2.98 0.31 8.36
C TYR A 36 4.41 0.59 7.90
N LEU A 37 4.87 1.86 7.93
CA LEU A 37 6.24 2.23 7.59
C LEU A 37 7.24 1.52 8.50
N GLU A 38 7.02 1.51 9.80
CA GLU A 38 7.90 0.84 10.76
C GLU A 38 7.95 -0.67 10.53
N LEU A 39 6.81 -1.28 10.24
CA LEU A 39 6.72 -2.69 9.91
C LEU A 39 7.51 -3.00 8.62
N LEU A 40 7.37 -2.15 7.59
CA LEU A 40 8.11 -2.26 6.34
C LEU A 40 9.62 -2.15 6.55
N ILE A 41 10.07 -1.16 7.32
CA ILE A 41 11.49 -0.98 7.68
C ILE A 41 12.03 -2.24 8.38
N LYS A 42 11.29 -2.76 9.35
CA LYS A 42 11.68 -3.95 10.10
C LYS A 42 11.83 -5.17 9.19
N TRP A 43 10.83 -5.46 8.36
CA TRP A 43 10.82 -6.62 7.48
C TRP A 43 11.82 -6.49 6.33
N ASN A 44 12.04 -5.28 5.83
CA ASN A 44 12.96 -5.03 4.73
C ASN A 44 14.41 -5.41 5.07
N LYS A 45 14.79 -5.30 6.35
CA LYS A 45 16.13 -5.72 6.83
C LYS A 45 16.38 -7.21 6.61
N ALA A 46 15.35 -8.04 6.75
CA ALA A 46 15.46 -9.49 6.65
C ALA A 46 15.12 -10.03 5.25
N TYR A 47 14.19 -9.42 4.56
CA TYR A 47 13.57 -10.00 3.36
C TYR A 47 13.80 -9.22 2.07
N ASN A 48 14.40 -8.02 2.11
CA ASN A 48 14.62 -7.17 0.95
C ASN A 48 13.33 -6.93 0.13
N LEU A 49 12.29 -6.45 0.81
CA LEU A 49 10.98 -6.19 0.20
C LEU A 49 10.99 -5.01 -0.76
N THR A 50 11.88 -4.04 -0.51
CA THR A 50 12.13 -2.86 -1.35
C THR A 50 13.63 -2.56 -1.39
N ALA A 51 14.08 -1.93 -2.49
CA ALA A 51 15.46 -1.47 -2.63
C ALA A 51 15.78 -0.25 -1.75
N ILE A 52 14.77 0.53 -1.37
CA ILE A 52 14.93 1.70 -0.51
C ILE A 52 15.17 1.25 0.92
N ARG A 53 16.16 1.84 1.58
CA ARG A 53 16.55 1.43 2.94
C ARG A 53 16.47 2.57 3.96
N ASP A 54 16.63 3.80 3.51
CA ASP A 54 16.50 4.97 4.37
C ASP A 54 15.03 5.22 4.74
N PRO A 55 14.71 5.41 6.03
CA PRO A 55 13.33 5.61 6.49
C PRO A 55 12.63 6.83 5.90
N GLU A 56 13.36 7.94 5.71
CA GLU A 56 12.78 9.16 5.13
C GLU A 56 12.54 8.99 3.63
N GLU A 57 13.45 8.33 2.92
CA GLU A 57 13.20 7.95 1.53
C GLU A 57 12.02 7.00 1.38
N MET A 58 11.85 6.03 2.30
CA MET A 58 10.67 5.15 2.31
C MET A 58 9.39 5.95 2.55
N LEU A 59 9.40 6.90 3.48
CA LEU A 59 8.26 7.78 3.72
C LEU A 59 7.85 8.50 2.42
N ILE A 60 8.79 9.16 1.78
CA ILE A 60 8.51 9.98 0.59
C ILE A 60 8.16 9.12 -0.63
N LYS A 61 9.03 8.16 -0.98
CA LYS A 61 8.91 7.38 -2.22
C LYS A 61 7.87 6.26 -2.15
N HIS A 62 7.43 5.89 -0.94
CA HIS A 62 6.41 4.85 -0.77
C HIS A 62 5.08 5.42 -0.27
N LEU A 63 5.07 6.11 0.88
CA LEU A 63 3.81 6.58 1.46
C LEU A 63 3.29 7.84 0.78
N VAL A 64 4.08 8.89 0.70
CA VAL A 64 3.66 10.16 0.06
C VAL A 64 3.31 9.91 -1.41
N ASP A 65 4.13 9.14 -2.13
CA ASP A 65 3.84 8.75 -3.51
C ASP A 65 2.51 7.97 -3.61
N SER A 66 2.26 7.03 -2.69
CA SER A 66 1.00 6.30 -2.64
C SER A 66 -0.21 7.20 -2.37
N LEU A 67 -0.08 8.21 -1.51
CA LEU A 67 -1.17 9.16 -1.24
C LEU A 67 -1.58 9.93 -2.49
N SER A 68 -0.67 10.17 -3.42
CA SER A 68 -0.93 10.96 -4.63
C SER A 68 -2.05 10.41 -5.51
N ILE A 69 -2.34 9.11 -5.44
CA ILE A 69 -3.41 8.48 -6.21
C ILE A 69 -4.77 8.50 -5.49
N ALA A 70 -4.82 8.87 -4.22
CA ALA A 70 -6.05 8.83 -3.44
C ALA A 70 -7.22 9.62 -4.07
N PRO A 71 -7.04 10.80 -4.70
CA PRO A 71 -8.12 11.50 -5.40
C PRO A 71 -8.73 10.72 -6.56
N TYR A 72 -8.02 9.73 -7.09
CA TYR A 72 -8.43 8.91 -8.23
C TYR A 72 -9.09 7.60 -7.81
N ILE A 73 -9.15 7.28 -6.53
CA ILE A 73 -9.82 6.08 -6.01
C ILE A 73 -11.33 6.29 -6.00
N LYS A 74 -12.01 5.78 -7.02
CA LYS A 74 -13.47 5.92 -7.22
C LYS A 74 -14.23 4.63 -7.03
N GLY A 75 -13.61 3.47 -7.34
CA GLY A 75 -14.22 2.17 -7.19
C GLY A 75 -14.54 1.81 -5.74
N GLN A 76 -15.38 0.77 -5.57
CA GLN A 76 -15.70 0.16 -4.27
C GLN A 76 -14.90 -1.13 -4.07
N ASP A 77 -14.74 -1.90 -5.15
CA ASP A 77 -13.94 -3.13 -5.21
C ASP A 77 -12.71 -2.87 -6.07
N ILE A 78 -11.54 -2.83 -5.44
CA ILE A 78 -10.29 -2.36 -6.06
C ILE A 78 -9.24 -3.46 -6.00
N ALA A 79 -8.62 -3.76 -7.14
CA ALA A 79 -7.49 -4.68 -7.20
C ALA A 79 -6.17 -3.92 -7.34
N ASP A 80 -5.18 -4.24 -6.51
CA ASP A 80 -3.81 -3.79 -6.62
C ASP A 80 -2.94 -4.94 -7.14
N ILE A 81 -2.58 -4.87 -8.41
CA ILE A 81 -1.88 -5.93 -9.13
C ILE A 81 -0.38 -5.70 -9.09
N GLY A 82 0.36 -6.72 -8.64
CA GLY A 82 1.78 -6.58 -8.40
C GLY A 82 2.07 -5.61 -7.24
N THR A 83 1.26 -5.71 -6.19
CA THR A 83 1.26 -4.78 -5.06
C THR A 83 2.61 -4.68 -4.34
N GLY A 84 3.49 -5.67 -4.50
CA GLY A 84 4.76 -5.71 -3.81
C GLY A 84 4.59 -5.80 -2.29
N PRO A 85 5.21 -4.89 -1.52
CA PRO A 85 5.00 -4.83 -0.08
C PRO A 85 3.66 -4.17 0.31
N GLY A 86 2.71 -4.03 -0.63
CA GLY A 86 1.40 -3.42 -0.39
C GLY A 86 1.31 -1.95 -0.78
N LEU A 87 2.01 -1.55 -1.84
CA LEU A 87 2.06 -0.17 -2.30
C LEU A 87 1.48 -0.05 -3.73
N PRO A 88 0.45 0.75 -3.93
CA PRO A 88 -0.21 1.65 -2.99
C PRO A 88 -1.35 1.02 -2.17
N GLY A 89 -1.60 -0.27 -2.28
CA GLY A 89 -2.78 -0.96 -1.74
C GLY A 89 -3.02 -0.77 -0.26
N ILE A 90 -2.00 -0.95 0.60
CA ILE A 90 -2.16 -0.78 2.06
C ILE A 90 -2.42 0.70 2.43
N PRO A 91 -1.66 1.69 1.95
CA PRO A 91 -2.03 3.10 2.17
C PRO A 91 -3.46 3.43 1.76
N MET A 92 -3.92 2.94 0.60
CA MET A 92 -5.29 3.19 0.15
C MET A 92 -6.33 2.50 1.03
N ALA A 93 -6.06 1.28 1.49
CA ALA A 93 -6.95 0.58 2.43
C ALA A 93 -7.07 1.30 3.78
N ILE A 94 -6.00 1.94 4.25
CA ILE A 94 -6.01 2.77 5.46
C ILE A 94 -6.85 4.05 5.25
N LEU A 95 -6.73 4.69 4.09
CA LEU A 95 -7.48 5.91 3.79
C LEU A 95 -8.98 5.67 3.55
N PHE A 96 -9.32 4.52 2.98
CA PHE A 96 -10.68 4.18 2.56
C PHE A 96 -11.15 2.88 3.22
N PRO A 97 -11.38 2.87 4.55
CA PRO A 97 -11.76 1.67 5.29
C PRO A 97 -13.10 1.07 4.86
N GLU A 98 -13.95 1.86 4.21
CA GLU A 98 -15.24 1.44 3.66
C GLU A 98 -15.15 0.72 2.31
N LYS A 99 -13.99 0.80 1.62
CA LYS A 99 -13.75 0.15 0.32
C LYS A 99 -13.03 -1.18 0.51
N ARG A 100 -13.12 -2.07 -0.47
CA ARG A 100 -12.48 -3.39 -0.47
C ARG A 100 -11.28 -3.40 -1.39
N PHE A 101 -10.16 -3.94 -0.92
CA PHE A 101 -8.92 -4.02 -1.68
C PHE A 101 -8.45 -5.46 -1.79
N LEU A 102 -8.23 -5.93 -3.02
CA LEU A 102 -7.52 -7.18 -3.30
C LEU A 102 -6.08 -6.88 -3.64
N LEU A 103 -5.15 -7.39 -2.84
CA LEU A 103 -3.71 -7.23 -3.05
C LEU A 103 -3.14 -8.52 -3.65
N VAL A 104 -2.57 -8.43 -4.84
CA VAL A 104 -2.04 -9.58 -5.59
C VAL A 104 -0.55 -9.44 -5.80
N ASP A 105 0.21 -10.44 -5.41
CA ASP A 105 1.65 -10.54 -5.74
C ASP A 105 2.06 -12.01 -5.88
N SER A 106 2.99 -12.27 -6.79
CA SER A 106 3.53 -13.62 -7.02
C SER A 106 4.70 -13.98 -6.11
N ASN A 107 5.22 -13.03 -5.34
CA ASN A 107 6.36 -13.24 -4.44
C ASN A 107 5.89 -13.63 -3.03
N GLY A 108 6.20 -14.87 -2.61
CA GLY A 108 5.79 -15.40 -1.30
C GLY A 108 6.32 -14.63 -0.09
N LYS A 109 7.49 -13.99 -0.18
CA LYS A 109 8.00 -13.13 0.91
C LYS A 109 7.16 -11.89 1.08
N LYS A 110 6.74 -11.27 -0.04
CA LYS A 110 5.88 -10.10 -0.07
C LYS A 110 4.49 -10.43 0.46
N THR A 111 3.89 -11.51 0.00
CA THR A 111 2.55 -11.93 0.48
C THR A 111 2.51 -12.30 1.96
N ARG A 112 3.59 -12.86 2.50
CA ARG A 112 3.73 -13.05 3.96
C ARG A 112 3.77 -11.73 4.71
N PHE A 113 4.52 -10.75 4.19
CA PHE A 113 4.55 -9.41 4.76
C PHE A 113 3.18 -8.74 4.72
N LEU A 114 2.44 -8.87 3.61
CA LEU A 114 1.07 -8.35 3.49
C LEU A 114 0.14 -8.96 4.53
N THR A 115 0.22 -10.28 4.73
CA THR A 115 -0.58 -10.99 5.74
C THR A 115 -0.24 -10.49 7.15
N GLN A 116 1.05 -10.31 7.46
CA GLN A 116 1.47 -9.75 8.74
C GLN A 116 0.98 -8.31 8.92
N SER A 117 1.06 -7.49 7.87
CA SER A 117 0.56 -6.11 7.89
C SER A 117 -0.93 -6.06 8.16
N LYS A 118 -1.72 -6.92 7.47
CA LYS A 118 -3.17 -7.04 7.70
C LYS A 118 -3.49 -7.30 9.18
N ILE A 119 -2.79 -8.28 9.77
CA ILE A 119 -3.02 -8.66 11.17
C ILE A 119 -2.59 -7.54 12.13
N THR A 120 -1.36 -7.03 11.95
CA THR A 120 -0.77 -6.03 12.85
C THR A 120 -1.53 -4.71 12.84
N LEU A 121 -2.01 -4.28 11.66
CA LEU A 121 -2.73 -3.03 11.47
C LEU A 121 -4.26 -3.20 11.55
N SER A 122 -4.75 -4.42 11.80
CA SER A 122 -6.18 -4.76 11.87
C SER A 122 -6.99 -4.32 10.64
N LEU A 123 -6.41 -4.47 9.45
CA LEU A 123 -7.04 -4.08 8.19
C LEU A 123 -8.06 -5.14 7.73
N ALA A 124 -9.32 -4.96 8.09
CA ALA A 124 -10.39 -5.89 7.73
C ALA A 124 -10.77 -5.83 6.23
N ASN A 125 -10.48 -4.72 5.57
CA ASN A 125 -10.90 -4.41 4.20
C ASN A 125 -9.90 -4.82 3.12
N ILE A 126 -8.87 -5.61 3.45
CA ILE A 126 -7.93 -6.17 2.47
C ILE A 126 -8.05 -7.70 2.38
N GLU A 127 -7.98 -8.20 1.17
CA GLU A 127 -7.78 -9.61 0.83
C GLU A 127 -6.41 -9.74 0.15
N ILE A 128 -5.68 -10.79 0.46
CA ILE A 128 -4.34 -11.02 -0.09
C ILE A 128 -4.35 -12.31 -0.89
N VAL A 129 -3.84 -12.24 -2.11
CA VAL A 129 -3.71 -13.40 -2.99
C VAL A 129 -2.28 -13.56 -3.44
N HIS A 130 -1.72 -14.73 -3.14
CA HIS A 130 -0.44 -15.17 -3.67
C HIS A 130 -0.67 -15.84 -5.04
N GLY A 131 -0.24 -15.19 -6.10
CA GLY A 131 -0.42 -15.71 -7.45
C GLY A 131 -0.12 -14.70 -8.53
N ARG A 132 -0.24 -15.14 -9.76
CA ARG A 132 -0.20 -14.28 -10.93
C ARG A 132 -1.59 -13.76 -11.26
N VAL A 133 -1.68 -12.56 -11.81
CA VAL A 133 -2.95 -11.91 -12.14
C VAL A 133 -3.82 -12.79 -13.04
N GLU A 134 -3.22 -13.49 -13.99
CA GLU A 134 -3.92 -14.35 -14.95
C GLU A 134 -4.69 -15.50 -14.29
N SER A 135 -4.25 -15.95 -13.12
CA SER A 135 -4.91 -17.02 -12.36
C SER A 135 -5.93 -16.52 -11.34
N VAL A 136 -5.87 -15.23 -10.97
CA VAL A 136 -6.68 -14.65 -9.90
C VAL A 136 -7.89 -13.90 -10.43
N ALA A 137 -7.80 -13.34 -11.63
CA ALA A 137 -8.79 -12.42 -12.19
C ALA A 137 -9.98 -13.13 -12.88
N GLN A 138 -9.94 -14.47 -13.06
CA GLN A 138 -10.91 -15.16 -13.91
C GLN A 138 -12.35 -15.14 -13.39
N ASP A 139 -12.55 -15.00 -12.07
CA ASP A 139 -13.86 -15.08 -11.44
C ASP A 139 -14.28 -13.87 -10.61
N LYS A 140 -13.45 -12.81 -10.55
CA LYS A 140 -13.73 -11.61 -9.76
C LYS A 140 -13.86 -10.38 -10.65
N GLN A 141 -14.92 -9.61 -10.41
CA GLN A 141 -15.09 -8.30 -11.05
C GLN A 141 -14.62 -7.20 -10.09
N PHE A 142 -13.89 -6.24 -10.62
CA PHE A 142 -13.43 -5.06 -9.89
C PHE A 142 -13.92 -3.80 -10.58
N ASP A 143 -14.26 -2.79 -9.78
CA ASP A 143 -14.65 -1.49 -10.29
C ASP A 143 -13.43 -0.67 -10.73
N GLN A 144 -12.27 -0.99 -10.13
CA GLN A 144 -11.03 -0.29 -10.38
C GLN A 144 -9.83 -1.20 -10.19
N ILE A 145 -8.84 -1.00 -11.07
CA ILE A 145 -7.53 -1.67 -10.97
C ILE A 145 -6.47 -0.61 -10.80
N MET A 146 -5.56 -0.84 -9.89
CA MET A 146 -4.36 -0.04 -9.72
C MET A 146 -3.12 -0.92 -9.77
N SER A 147 -2.01 -0.33 -10.18
CA SER A 147 -0.71 -1.00 -10.21
C SER A 147 0.40 0.03 -10.20
N ARG A 148 1.52 -0.32 -9.59
CA ARG A 148 2.73 0.50 -9.58
C ARG A 148 3.92 -0.34 -10.03
N ALA A 149 4.56 0.08 -11.14
CA ALA A 149 5.77 -0.55 -11.67
C ALA A 149 5.66 -2.09 -11.86
N PHE A 150 4.47 -2.59 -12.22
CA PHE A 150 4.22 -4.01 -12.44
C PHE A 150 4.70 -4.47 -13.81
N THR A 151 4.27 -3.77 -14.87
CA THR A 151 4.63 -4.07 -16.26
C THR A 151 4.32 -2.86 -17.16
N ALA A 152 4.65 -2.94 -18.43
CA ALA A 152 4.20 -1.93 -19.40
C ALA A 152 2.66 -1.86 -19.46
N LEU A 153 2.11 -0.66 -19.61
CA LEU A 153 0.67 -0.41 -19.57
C LEU A 153 -0.12 -1.34 -20.51
N ASP A 154 0.37 -1.53 -21.73
CA ASP A 154 -0.28 -2.39 -22.73
C ASP A 154 -0.40 -3.85 -22.27
N ASN A 155 0.62 -4.35 -21.57
CA ASN A 155 0.61 -5.70 -21.01
C ASN A 155 -0.35 -5.79 -19.82
N MET A 156 -0.40 -4.77 -18.97
CA MET A 156 -1.31 -4.72 -17.84
C MET A 156 -2.76 -4.75 -18.30
N VAL A 157 -3.12 -3.95 -19.31
CA VAL A 157 -4.49 -3.92 -19.86
C VAL A 157 -4.91 -5.26 -20.44
N LYS A 158 -3.98 -6.01 -21.05
CA LYS A 158 -4.26 -7.35 -21.58
C LYS A 158 -4.41 -8.42 -20.51
N LEU A 159 -3.77 -8.25 -19.35
CA LEU A 159 -3.78 -9.21 -18.24
C LEU A 159 -4.94 -9.00 -17.26
N CYS A 160 -5.52 -7.82 -17.25
CA CYS A 160 -6.62 -7.41 -16.40
C CYS A 160 -7.91 -7.19 -17.19
#